data_53c02c1d7583442794624147a20d3c9f
#
_entry.id   53c02c1d7583442794624147a20d3c9f
#
_cell.length_a   1.000
_cell.length_b   1.000
_cell.length_c   1.000
_cell.angle_alpha   90.00
_cell.angle_beta   90.00
_cell.angle_gamma   90.00
#
_symmetry.space_group_name_H-M   'P 1'
#
loop_
_entity.id
_entity.type
_entity.pdbx_description
1 polymer ?
#
loop_
_entity_poly.entity_id
_entity_poly.type
_entity_poly.pdbx_seq_one_letter_code
_entity_poly.pdbx_strand_id
1 'polypeptide(L)'
;FPPLNPDQNYRFFGTYQEHPRYGLQFVADHYESINPEEESGIIDYLCSPKFPGIGEKTATRLVKDFGDHFLDLLIQQPEILNQVSYLSDKKKEVLRNNCLNSSDENEKVYQFFSQHYLTMKQILTIQNVYKEEMMDKILEDPYRIVNEVKGFMFKTVDRLGKSLDISEDDPRRLKAIAYLTLNQATMSRGDSYLQLDDYLELLKRNLQDILYDEDN
;
A
#
# COMPACT_ATOMS: atom_id res chain seq x y z
N PHE A 1 -13.53 -13.45 12.11
CA PHE A 1 -13.26 -12.74 10.85
C PHE A 1 -14.56 -12.54 10.06
N PRO A 2 -14.74 -11.43 9.33
CA PRO A 2 -15.84 -11.29 8.38
C PRO A 2 -15.76 -12.38 7.29
N PRO A 3 -16.87 -12.69 6.58
CA PRO A 3 -16.85 -13.66 5.52
C PRO A 3 -15.87 -13.26 4.42
N LEU A 4 -14.92 -14.14 4.12
CA LEU A 4 -13.91 -13.93 3.09
C LEU A 4 -14.50 -14.20 1.70
N ASN A 5 -14.06 -13.45 0.70
CA ASN A 5 -14.45 -13.70 -0.69
C ASN A 5 -13.64 -14.89 -1.23
N PRO A 6 -14.29 -15.99 -1.66
CA PRO A 6 -13.59 -17.20 -2.13
C PRO A 6 -12.76 -16.96 -3.42
N ASP A 7 -13.05 -15.90 -4.18
CA ASP A 7 -12.34 -15.56 -5.42
C ASP A 7 -11.15 -14.63 -5.18
N GLN A 8 -10.80 -14.34 -3.93
CA GLN A 8 -9.72 -13.44 -3.57
C GLN A 8 -8.63 -14.16 -2.78
N ASN A 9 -7.37 -13.83 -3.05
CA ASN A 9 -6.24 -14.34 -2.27
C ASN A 9 -6.04 -13.52 -1.00
N TYR A 10 -5.71 -14.20 0.09
CA TYR A 10 -5.48 -13.59 1.39
C TYR A 10 -4.18 -14.07 1.99
N ARG A 11 -3.45 -13.17 2.65
CA ARG A 11 -2.32 -13.49 3.52
C ARG A 11 -2.78 -13.38 4.95
N PHE A 12 -2.59 -14.48 5.71
CA PHE A 12 -2.92 -14.52 7.13
C PHE A 12 -1.66 -14.36 7.96
N PHE A 13 -1.73 -13.53 8.96
CA PHE A 13 -0.69 -13.34 9.98
C PHE A 13 -1.19 -13.94 11.28
N GLY A 14 -0.30 -14.64 12.01
CA GLY A 14 -0.67 -15.32 13.24
C GLY A 14 0.43 -16.23 13.76
N THR A 15 0.08 -17.04 14.72
CA THR A 15 0.99 -17.96 15.39
C THR A 15 0.48 -19.39 15.36
N TYR A 16 1.40 -20.36 15.39
CA TYR A 16 1.05 -21.77 15.58
C TYR A 16 0.84 -22.03 17.07
N GLN A 17 -0.32 -22.60 17.42
CA GLN A 17 -0.68 -23.00 18.77
C GLN A 17 -1.11 -24.46 18.80
N GLU A 18 -0.74 -25.14 19.86
CA GLU A 18 -1.15 -26.55 20.06
C GLU A 18 -2.51 -26.62 20.73
N HIS A 19 -3.49 -27.19 20.04
CA HIS A 19 -4.83 -27.39 20.59
C HIS A 19 -4.93 -28.82 21.17
N PRO A 20 -5.40 -28.99 22.41
CA PRO A 20 -5.40 -30.29 23.09
C PRO A 20 -6.12 -31.44 22.36
N ARG A 21 -7.10 -31.09 21.52
CA ARG A 21 -7.93 -32.05 20.77
C ARG A 21 -7.59 -32.15 19.28
N TYR A 22 -7.08 -31.07 18.68
CA TYR A 22 -6.93 -30.96 17.22
C TYR A 22 -5.47 -30.83 16.76
N GLY A 23 -4.50 -30.87 17.71
CA GLY A 23 -3.08 -30.72 17.39
C GLY A 23 -2.67 -29.32 17.05
N LEU A 24 -1.58 -29.17 16.27
CA LEU A 24 -1.03 -27.88 15.88
C LEU A 24 -1.98 -27.17 14.94
N GLN A 25 -2.40 -25.96 15.33
CA GLN A 25 -3.28 -25.09 14.56
C GLN A 25 -2.63 -23.74 14.33
N PHE A 26 -2.86 -23.13 13.16
CA PHE A 26 -2.50 -21.76 12.89
C PHE A 26 -3.63 -20.85 13.35
N VAL A 27 -3.34 -19.99 14.33
CA VAL A 27 -4.27 -18.99 14.84
C VAL A 27 -3.93 -17.67 14.18
N ALA A 28 -4.80 -17.21 13.29
CA ALA A 28 -4.63 -15.96 12.58
C ALA A 28 -5.11 -14.79 13.45
N ASP A 29 -4.25 -13.77 13.63
CA ASP A 29 -4.55 -12.55 14.36
C ASP A 29 -5.20 -11.53 13.41
N HIS A 30 -4.69 -11.41 12.18
CA HIS A 30 -5.23 -10.57 11.11
C HIS A 30 -4.95 -11.16 9.73
N TYR A 31 -5.57 -10.60 8.71
CA TYR A 31 -5.33 -10.96 7.32
C TYR A 31 -5.32 -9.73 6.42
N GLU A 32 -4.62 -9.85 5.30
CA GLU A 32 -4.58 -8.88 4.22
C GLU A 32 -5.07 -9.53 2.92
N SER A 33 -5.81 -8.80 2.12
CA SER A 33 -6.14 -9.27 0.78
C SER A 33 -4.95 -9.06 -0.15
N ILE A 34 -4.59 -10.09 -0.91
CA ILE A 34 -3.51 -10.03 -1.92
C ILE A 34 -4.14 -9.70 -3.26
N ASN A 35 -3.76 -8.56 -3.83
CA ASN A 35 -4.14 -8.23 -5.20
C ASN A 35 -3.00 -8.63 -6.15
N PRO A 36 -3.21 -9.55 -7.11
CA PRO A 36 -2.17 -9.97 -8.04
C PRO A 36 -1.56 -8.83 -8.87
N GLU A 37 -2.33 -7.77 -9.16
CA GLU A 37 -1.81 -6.58 -9.85
C GLU A 37 -0.79 -5.81 -9.01
N GLU A 38 -0.80 -6.04 -7.73
CA GLU A 38 0.04 -5.35 -6.77
C GLU A 38 1.42 -5.99 -6.62
N GLU A 39 1.53 -7.31 -6.72
CA GLU A 39 2.82 -8.01 -6.75
C GLU A 39 3.60 -7.70 -8.02
N SER A 40 2.91 -7.46 -9.15
CA SER A 40 3.55 -7.17 -10.44
C SER A 40 4.43 -5.92 -10.42
N GLY A 41 4.02 -4.87 -9.74
CA GLY A 41 4.78 -3.61 -9.67
C GLY A 41 6.16 -3.76 -9.01
N ILE A 42 6.27 -4.57 -7.95
CA ILE A 42 7.55 -4.84 -7.29
C ILE A 42 8.41 -5.79 -8.13
N ILE A 43 7.79 -6.79 -8.75
CA ILE A 43 8.50 -7.71 -9.66
C ILE A 43 9.09 -6.93 -10.84
N ASP A 44 8.31 -6.06 -11.47
CA ASP A 44 8.76 -5.22 -12.58
C ASP A 44 9.89 -4.28 -12.16
N TYR A 45 9.80 -3.68 -10.97
CA TYR A 45 10.86 -2.85 -10.43
C TYR A 45 12.16 -3.62 -10.19
N LEU A 46 12.08 -4.82 -9.59
CA LEU A 46 13.24 -5.68 -9.38
C LEU A 46 13.83 -6.21 -10.70
N CYS A 47 13.03 -6.31 -11.76
CA CYS A 47 13.48 -6.69 -13.10
C CYS A 47 14.05 -5.52 -13.91
N SER A 48 13.99 -4.30 -13.38
CA SER A 48 14.50 -3.11 -14.08
C SER A 48 16.03 -3.12 -14.23
N PRO A 49 16.59 -2.31 -15.14
CA PRO A 49 18.03 -2.17 -15.31
C PRO A 49 18.77 -1.75 -14.02
N LYS A 50 18.07 -1.25 -13.02
CA LYS A 50 18.62 -0.92 -11.70
C LYS A 50 19.14 -2.15 -10.97
N PHE A 51 18.58 -3.35 -11.21
CA PHE A 51 19.00 -4.59 -10.55
C PHE A 51 19.55 -5.61 -11.56
N PRO A 52 20.73 -5.38 -12.12
CA PRO A 52 21.29 -6.25 -13.15
C PRO A 52 21.46 -7.68 -12.61
N GLY A 53 20.91 -8.65 -13.36
CA GLY A 53 20.95 -10.07 -13.01
C GLY A 53 19.79 -10.55 -12.14
N ILE A 54 18.89 -9.67 -11.72
CA ILE A 54 17.60 -10.05 -11.12
C ILE A 54 16.58 -10.16 -12.26
N GLY A 55 16.24 -11.39 -12.63
CA GLY A 55 15.19 -11.65 -13.62
C GLY A 55 13.87 -12.03 -12.94
N GLU A 56 12.81 -12.09 -13.75
CA GLU A 56 11.43 -12.34 -13.32
C GLU A 56 11.28 -13.52 -12.34
N LYS A 57 11.89 -14.67 -12.62
CA LYS A 57 11.85 -15.84 -11.72
C LYS A 57 12.45 -15.54 -10.34
N THR A 58 13.52 -14.75 -10.28
CA THR A 58 14.16 -14.39 -9.01
C THR A 58 13.33 -13.36 -8.26
N ALA A 59 12.83 -12.36 -8.97
CA ALA A 59 11.96 -11.31 -8.43
C ALA A 59 10.66 -11.90 -7.87
N THR A 60 9.97 -12.73 -8.65
CA THR A 60 8.74 -13.42 -8.22
C THR A 60 8.98 -14.26 -6.97
N ARG A 61 10.12 -14.97 -6.90
CA ARG A 61 10.44 -15.77 -5.72
C ARG A 61 10.72 -14.92 -4.50
N LEU A 62 11.41 -13.79 -4.64
CA LEU A 62 11.64 -12.85 -3.55
C LEU A 62 10.34 -12.27 -3.02
N VAL A 63 9.46 -11.82 -3.91
CA VAL A 63 8.14 -11.29 -3.54
C VAL A 63 7.28 -12.39 -2.89
N LYS A 64 7.36 -13.62 -3.38
CA LYS A 64 6.65 -14.76 -2.76
C LYS A 64 7.16 -15.09 -1.35
N ASP A 65 8.47 -15.05 -1.13
CA ASP A 65 9.09 -15.42 0.15
C ASP A 65 8.94 -14.32 1.21
N PHE A 66 8.99 -13.04 0.80
CA PHE A 66 9.02 -11.88 1.71
C PHE A 66 7.81 -10.95 1.59
N GLY A 67 6.97 -11.15 0.59
CA GLY A 67 5.80 -10.33 0.32
C GLY A 67 6.12 -9.03 -0.40
N ASP A 68 5.10 -8.19 -0.49
CA ASP A 68 5.16 -6.85 -1.09
C ASP A 68 5.99 -5.85 -0.28
N HIS A 69 6.27 -6.15 0.99
CA HIS A 69 7.17 -5.36 1.85
C HIS A 69 8.65 -5.73 1.72
N PHE A 70 9.03 -6.57 0.75
CA PHE A 70 10.42 -7.02 0.60
C PHE A 70 11.42 -5.87 0.50
N LEU A 71 11.09 -4.83 -0.25
CA LEU A 71 11.99 -3.68 -0.44
C LEU A 71 12.12 -2.86 0.86
N ASP A 72 11.02 -2.68 1.59
CA ASP A 72 11.04 -2.01 2.88
C ASP A 72 11.85 -2.81 3.91
N LEU A 73 11.68 -4.14 3.93
CA LEU A 73 12.46 -5.05 4.77
C LEU A 73 13.94 -5.00 4.42
N LEU A 74 14.29 -4.95 3.13
CA LEU A 74 15.67 -4.88 2.67
C LEU A 74 16.37 -3.58 3.08
N ILE A 75 15.63 -2.46 3.08
CA ILE A 75 16.15 -1.17 3.53
C ILE A 75 16.33 -1.15 5.05
N GLN A 76 15.38 -1.67 5.81
CA GLN A 76 15.42 -1.70 7.26
C GLN A 76 16.42 -2.74 7.81
N GLN A 77 16.50 -3.90 7.16
CA GLN A 77 17.29 -5.06 7.59
C GLN A 77 18.04 -5.69 6.38
N PRO A 78 19.13 -5.07 5.89
CA PRO A 78 19.87 -5.58 4.72
C PRO A 78 20.36 -7.02 4.88
N GLU A 79 20.53 -7.49 6.13
CA GLU A 79 20.96 -8.83 6.47
C GLU A 79 19.93 -9.92 6.10
N ILE A 80 18.68 -9.56 5.81
CA ILE A 80 17.64 -10.52 5.40
C ILE A 80 18.07 -11.30 4.15
N LEU A 81 18.88 -10.72 3.30
CA LEU A 81 19.45 -11.39 2.12
C LEU A 81 20.35 -12.57 2.47
N ASN A 82 20.92 -12.65 3.69
CA ASN A 82 21.73 -13.78 4.12
C ASN A 82 20.90 -15.06 4.25
N GLN A 83 19.59 -14.93 4.51
CA GLN A 83 18.67 -16.05 4.61
C GLN A 83 18.26 -16.59 3.22
N VAL A 84 18.54 -15.85 2.15
CA VAL A 84 18.15 -16.22 0.79
C VAL A 84 19.24 -17.07 0.14
N SER A 85 19.08 -18.40 0.23
CA SER A 85 20.10 -19.37 -0.26
C SER A 85 20.18 -19.48 -1.80
N TYR A 86 19.13 -19.10 -2.52
CA TYR A 86 19.09 -19.18 -3.99
C TYR A 86 19.67 -17.94 -4.69
N LEU A 87 20.07 -16.91 -3.95
CA LEU A 87 20.77 -15.75 -4.48
C LEU A 87 22.28 -15.97 -4.36
N SER A 88 23.01 -15.73 -5.45
CA SER A 88 24.45 -15.60 -5.40
C SER A 88 24.87 -14.32 -4.66
N ASP A 89 26.08 -14.32 -4.08
CA ASP A 89 26.61 -13.16 -3.35
C ASP A 89 26.60 -11.90 -4.21
N LYS A 90 26.91 -12.03 -5.51
CA LYS A 90 26.84 -10.91 -6.45
C LYS A 90 25.44 -10.31 -6.57
N LYS A 91 24.39 -11.15 -6.60
CA LYS A 91 23.00 -10.67 -6.65
C LYS A 91 22.56 -10.03 -5.35
N LYS A 92 23.01 -10.57 -4.21
CA LYS A 92 22.77 -9.97 -2.89
C LYS A 92 23.42 -8.60 -2.77
N GLU A 93 24.63 -8.46 -3.30
CA GLU A 93 25.34 -7.19 -3.33
C GLU A 93 24.64 -6.16 -4.24
N VAL A 94 24.16 -6.57 -5.43
CA VAL A 94 23.39 -5.72 -6.34
C VAL A 94 22.13 -5.22 -5.66
N LEU A 95 21.35 -6.10 -5.01
CA LEU A 95 20.14 -5.72 -4.28
C LEU A 95 20.46 -4.74 -3.15
N ARG A 96 21.48 -5.05 -2.34
CA ARG A 96 21.90 -4.22 -1.22
C ARG A 96 22.36 -2.83 -1.68
N ASN A 97 23.28 -2.77 -2.64
CA ASN A 97 23.85 -1.51 -3.10
C ASN A 97 22.82 -0.62 -3.80
N ASN A 98 21.95 -1.21 -4.60
CA ASN A 98 20.98 -0.43 -5.38
C ASN A 98 19.69 -0.08 -4.62
N CYS A 99 19.44 -0.74 -3.48
CA CYS A 99 18.41 -0.29 -2.54
C CYS A 99 18.94 0.74 -1.53
N LEU A 100 20.24 0.69 -1.14
CA LEU A 100 20.77 1.53 -0.07
C LEU A 100 21.57 2.75 -0.57
N ASN A 101 22.14 2.71 -1.78
CA ASN A 101 23.13 3.68 -2.25
C ASN A 101 22.71 4.47 -3.49
N SER A 102 21.42 4.58 -3.82
CA SER A 102 21.07 5.39 -4.96
C SER A 102 21.08 6.89 -4.60
N SER A 103 21.99 7.63 -5.20
CA SER A 103 22.08 9.10 -5.08
C SER A 103 21.10 9.84 -6.00
N ASP A 104 20.04 9.17 -6.44
CA ASP A 104 19.05 9.64 -7.41
C ASP A 104 17.96 10.47 -6.73
N GLU A 105 17.38 11.44 -7.44
CA GLU A 105 16.23 12.23 -6.96
C GLU A 105 15.05 11.32 -6.55
N ASN A 106 14.89 10.19 -7.23
CA ASN A 106 13.92 9.17 -6.88
C ASN A 106 14.11 8.60 -5.47
N GLU A 107 15.33 8.51 -4.97
CA GLU A 107 15.59 8.02 -3.61
C GLU A 107 15.15 9.03 -2.55
N LYS A 108 15.33 10.32 -2.81
CA LYS A 108 14.84 11.38 -1.91
C LYS A 108 13.33 11.36 -1.82
N VAL A 109 12.67 11.17 -2.97
CA VAL A 109 11.21 10.99 -3.05
C VAL A 109 10.79 9.76 -2.25
N TYR A 110 11.49 8.65 -2.44
CA TYR A 110 11.21 7.42 -1.70
C TYR A 110 11.41 7.60 -0.19
N GLN A 111 12.56 8.11 0.24
CA GLN A 111 12.86 8.33 1.66
C GLN A 111 11.83 9.26 2.30
N PHE A 112 11.46 10.33 1.61
CA PHE A 112 10.45 11.26 2.08
C PHE A 112 9.10 10.56 2.31
N PHE A 113 8.55 9.90 1.29
CA PHE A 113 7.22 9.28 1.42
C PHE A 113 7.19 8.03 2.29
N SER A 114 8.32 7.31 2.41
CA SER A 114 8.44 6.20 3.38
C SER A 114 8.35 6.68 4.82
N GLN A 115 8.90 7.86 5.14
CA GLN A 115 8.75 8.50 6.45
C GLN A 115 7.30 8.94 6.71
N HIS A 116 6.52 9.17 5.66
CA HIS A 116 5.11 9.52 5.71
C HIS A 116 4.18 8.29 5.49
N TYR A 117 4.63 7.11 5.91
CA TYR A 117 3.85 5.86 5.96
C TYR A 117 3.45 5.25 4.63
N LEU A 118 4.07 5.64 3.52
CA LEU A 118 3.89 4.95 2.24
C LEU A 118 4.93 3.85 2.06
N THR A 119 4.50 2.68 1.63
CA THR A 119 5.40 1.58 1.26
C THR A 119 6.04 1.85 -0.10
N MET A 120 7.17 1.20 -0.40
CA MET A 120 7.85 1.30 -1.70
C MET A 120 6.87 1.07 -2.87
N LYS A 121 6.05 0.05 -2.76
CA LYS A 121 5.03 -0.29 -3.76
C LYS A 121 4.05 0.86 -3.99
N GLN A 122 3.50 1.42 -2.91
CA GLN A 122 2.60 2.56 -3.00
C GLN A 122 3.27 3.76 -3.66
N ILE A 123 4.51 4.05 -3.29
CA ILE A 123 5.32 5.12 -3.88
C ILE A 123 5.50 4.88 -5.39
N LEU A 124 5.89 3.67 -5.80
CA LEU A 124 6.05 3.32 -7.22
C LEU A 124 4.74 3.43 -8.00
N THR A 125 3.62 3.01 -7.39
CA THR A 125 2.30 3.11 -8.02
C THR A 125 1.92 4.57 -8.27
N ILE A 126 2.15 5.45 -7.29
CA ILE A 126 1.90 6.89 -7.41
C ILE A 126 2.86 7.51 -8.43
N GLN A 127 4.13 7.13 -8.39
CA GLN A 127 5.16 7.61 -9.31
C GLN A 127 4.86 7.24 -10.78
N ASN A 128 4.29 6.06 -11.03
CA ASN A 128 3.86 5.67 -12.37
C ASN A 128 2.79 6.60 -12.94
N VAL A 129 1.93 7.17 -12.09
CA VAL A 129 0.88 8.11 -12.50
C VAL A 129 1.41 9.54 -12.66
N TYR A 130 2.13 10.05 -11.65
CA TYR A 130 2.54 11.46 -11.61
C TYR A 130 3.95 11.71 -12.14
N LYS A 131 4.77 10.68 -12.26
CA LYS A 131 6.17 10.74 -12.74
C LYS A 131 6.97 11.80 -11.98
N GLU A 132 7.60 12.70 -12.69
CA GLU A 132 8.46 13.75 -12.13
C GLU A 132 7.69 14.77 -11.28
N GLU A 133 6.38 14.93 -11.51
CA GLU A 133 5.52 15.87 -10.78
C GLU A 133 4.98 15.30 -9.45
N MET A 134 5.37 14.07 -9.08
CA MET A 134 4.81 13.36 -7.91
C MET A 134 4.95 14.17 -6.63
N MET A 135 6.13 14.68 -6.34
CA MET A 135 6.41 15.42 -5.11
C MET A 135 5.53 16.67 -5.01
N ASP A 136 5.52 17.49 -6.07
CA ASP A 136 4.78 18.75 -6.10
C ASP A 136 3.26 18.49 -5.96
N LYS A 137 2.74 17.54 -6.71
CA LYS A 137 1.30 17.23 -6.70
C LYS A 137 0.81 16.70 -5.35
N ILE A 138 1.61 15.86 -4.69
CA ILE A 138 1.21 15.28 -3.40
C ILE A 138 1.37 16.30 -2.28
N LEU A 139 2.40 17.13 -2.31
CA LEU A 139 2.55 18.20 -1.33
C LEU A 139 1.47 19.28 -1.48
N GLU A 140 1.01 19.54 -2.71
CA GLU A 140 -0.13 20.43 -2.96
C GLU A 140 -1.43 19.86 -2.43
N ASP A 141 -1.76 18.61 -2.81
CA ASP A 141 -2.98 17.91 -2.40
C ASP A 141 -2.78 16.38 -2.41
N PRO A 142 -2.45 15.75 -1.27
CA PRO A 142 -2.28 14.32 -1.20
C PRO A 142 -3.59 13.54 -1.44
N TYR A 143 -4.74 14.15 -1.17
CA TYR A 143 -6.04 13.48 -1.32
C TYR A 143 -6.44 13.24 -2.77
N ARG A 144 -5.78 13.88 -3.74
CA ARG A 144 -5.97 13.56 -5.16
C ARG A 144 -5.66 12.10 -5.50
N ILE A 145 -4.77 11.47 -4.73
CA ILE A 145 -4.42 10.04 -4.89
C ILE A 145 -5.68 9.17 -4.86
N VAL A 146 -6.65 9.46 -4.00
CA VAL A 146 -7.90 8.67 -3.86
C VAL A 146 -8.64 8.57 -5.20
N ASN A 147 -8.59 9.60 -6.01
CA ASN A 147 -9.35 9.70 -7.25
C ASN A 147 -8.53 9.37 -8.50
N GLU A 148 -7.25 9.67 -8.47
CA GLU A 148 -6.38 9.63 -9.65
C GLU A 148 -5.52 8.35 -9.70
N VAL A 149 -5.29 7.69 -8.56
CA VAL A 149 -4.45 6.50 -8.48
C VAL A 149 -5.28 5.30 -8.05
N LYS A 150 -5.41 4.31 -8.91
CA LYS A 150 -6.16 3.09 -8.60
C LYS A 150 -5.53 2.31 -7.45
N GLY A 151 -6.39 1.71 -6.61
CA GLY A 151 -5.95 0.81 -5.54
C GLY A 151 -5.60 1.51 -4.23
N PHE A 152 -5.79 2.82 -4.11
CA PHE A 152 -5.61 3.54 -2.84
C PHE A 152 -6.92 3.68 -2.08
N MET A 153 -6.89 3.23 -0.83
CA MET A 153 -7.98 3.46 0.11
C MET A 153 -7.82 4.83 0.78
N PHE A 154 -8.95 5.46 1.10
CA PHE A 154 -8.97 6.74 1.81
C PHE A 154 -8.12 6.73 3.08
N LYS A 155 -8.22 5.68 3.91
CA LYS A 155 -7.46 5.54 5.17
C LYS A 155 -5.94 5.65 4.97
N THR A 156 -5.39 5.09 3.89
CA THR A 156 -3.96 5.20 3.57
C THR A 156 -3.58 6.62 3.21
N VAL A 157 -4.41 7.29 2.40
CA VAL A 157 -4.16 8.67 1.96
C VAL A 157 -4.38 9.65 3.11
N ASP A 158 -5.35 9.39 3.98
CA ASP A 158 -5.63 10.21 5.16
C ASP A 158 -4.48 10.17 6.17
N ARG A 159 -3.89 8.98 6.38
CA ARG A 159 -2.68 8.85 7.19
C ARG A 159 -1.50 9.64 6.60
N LEU A 160 -1.32 9.61 5.28
CA LEU A 160 -0.34 10.45 4.60
C LEU A 160 -0.65 11.93 4.81
N GLY A 161 -1.90 12.36 4.59
CA GLY A 161 -2.33 13.75 4.77
C GLY A 161 -2.06 14.26 6.19
N LYS A 162 -2.42 13.48 7.19
CA LYS A 162 -2.14 13.80 8.61
C LYS A 162 -0.64 13.90 8.91
N SER A 163 0.17 13.03 8.34
CA SER A 163 1.63 13.08 8.49
C SER A 163 2.28 14.28 7.77
N LEU A 164 1.54 14.92 6.88
CA LEU A 164 1.89 16.19 6.22
C LEU A 164 1.21 17.41 6.89
N ASP A 165 0.78 17.28 8.15
CA ASP A 165 0.15 18.33 8.96
C ASP A 165 -1.17 18.88 8.37
N ILE A 166 -1.89 18.06 7.59
CA ILE A 166 -3.22 18.44 7.09
C ILE A 166 -4.26 18.18 8.18
N SER A 167 -5.00 19.21 8.55
CA SER A 167 -6.03 19.14 9.59
C SER A 167 -7.28 18.37 9.14
N GLU A 168 -8.08 17.92 10.09
CA GLU A 168 -9.30 17.13 9.83
C GLU A 168 -10.38 17.92 9.10
N ASP A 169 -10.41 19.23 9.26
CA ASP A 169 -11.33 20.16 8.62
C ASP A 169 -10.77 20.77 7.33
N ASP A 170 -9.61 20.33 6.86
CA ASP A 170 -9.00 20.82 5.63
C ASP A 170 -9.94 20.56 4.41
N PRO A 171 -10.19 21.58 3.58
CA PRO A 171 -11.07 21.44 2.41
C PRO A 171 -10.68 20.31 1.45
N ARG A 172 -9.39 19.99 1.32
CA ARG A 172 -8.89 18.91 0.46
C ARG A 172 -9.36 17.55 1.00
N ARG A 173 -9.23 17.35 2.32
CA ARG A 173 -9.71 16.14 3.01
C ARG A 173 -11.22 15.99 2.88
N LEU A 174 -11.97 17.04 3.21
CA LEU A 174 -13.44 17.03 3.13
C LEU A 174 -13.95 16.77 1.71
N LYS A 175 -13.29 17.35 0.70
CA LYS A 175 -13.60 17.09 -0.71
C LYS A 175 -13.39 15.64 -1.09
N ALA A 176 -12.32 15.01 -0.63
CA ALA A 176 -12.04 13.59 -0.91
C ALA A 176 -13.09 12.68 -0.25
N ILE A 177 -13.51 12.96 0.99
CA ILE A 177 -14.58 12.23 1.67
C ILE A 177 -15.90 12.39 0.92
N ALA A 178 -16.23 13.61 0.51
CA ALA A 178 -17.43 13.89 -0.25
C ALA A 178 -17.48 13.11 -1.58
N TYR A 179 -16.37 13.09 -2.30
CA TYR A 179 -16.25 12.33 -3.56
C TYR A 179 -16.35 10.82 -3.33
N LEU A 180 -15.66 10.29 -2.31
CA LEU A 180 -15.73 8.87 -1.93
C LEU A 180 -17.16 8.46 -1.60
N THR A 181 -17.88 9.27 -0.82
CA THR A 181 -19.28 9.04 -0.45
C THR A 181 -20.18 8.95 -1.68
N LEU A 182 -20.00 9.87 -2.62
CA LEU A 182 -20.78 9.87 -3.87
C LEU A 182 -20.49 8.62 -4.71
N ASN A 183 -19.22 8.27 -4.88
CA ASN A 183 -18.82 7.07 -5.64
C ASN A 183 -19.36 5.78 -5.02
N GLN A 184 -19.25 5.62 -3.71
CA GLN A 184 -19.78 4.45 -3.01
C GLN A 184 -21.30 4.33 -3.16
N ALA A 185 -22.02 5.43 -3.04
CA ALA A 185 -23.47 5.44 -3.18
C ALA A 185 -23.94 5.09 -4.59
N THR A 186 -23.27 5.62 -5.62
CA THR A 186 -23.62 5.36 -7.02
C THR A 186 -23.22 3.94 -7.46
N MET A 187 -22.05 3.46 -7.05
CA MET A 187 -21.59 2.09 -7.39
C MET A 187 -22.44 1.01 -6.72
N SER A 188 -22.84 1.20 -5.46
CA SER A 188 -23.61 0.19 -4.71
C SER A 188 -25.03 0.00 -5.25
N ARG A 189 -25.62 1.02 -5.84
CA ARG A 189 -27.00 1.02 -6.35
C ARG A 189 -27.09 0.93 -7.87
N GLY A 190 -25.97 1.16 -8.58
CA GLY A 190 -25.97 1.26 -10.04
C GLY A 190 -26.71 2.52 -10.55
N ASP A 191 -26.92 3.50 -9.69
CA ASP A 191 -27.60 4.74 -10.01
C ASP A 191 -26.65 5.75 -10.65
N SER A 192 -27.11 6.48 -11.64
CA SER A 192 -26.34 7.56 -12.28
C SER A 192 -26.51 8.92 -11.58
N TYR A 193 -27.37 9.01 -10.57
CA TYR A 193 -27.59 10.20 -9.76
C TYR A 193 -28.01 9.84 -8.34
N LEU A 194 -27.81 10.78 -7.41
CA LEU A 194 -28.25 10.69 -6.02
C LEU A 194 -28.98 12.00 -5.66
N GLN A 195 -30.09 11.90 -4.90
CA GLN A 195 -30.76 13.09 -4.40
C GLN A 195 -29.89 13.79 -3.37
N LEU A 196 -29.93 15.11 -3.34
CA LEU A 196 -29.05 15.91 -2.48
C LEU A 196 -29.23 15.58 -0.99
N ASP A 197 -30.50 15.41 -0.55
CA ASP A 197 -30.77 15.11 0.86
C ASP A 197 -30.22 13.74 1.27
N ASP A 198 -30.40 12.71 0.44
CA ASP A 198 -29.83 11.37 0.65
C ASP A 198 -28.30 11.41 0.69
N TYR A 199 -27.71 12.20 -0.21
CA TYR A 199 -26.26 12.39 -0.24
C TYR A 199 -25.74 13.06 1.03
N LEU A 200 -26.40 14.10 1.51
CA LEU A 200 -25.98 14.83 2.72
C LEU A 200 -26.10 13.95 3.98
N GLU A 201 -27.11 13.07 4.05
CA GLU A 201 -27.21 12.09 5.14
C GLU A 201 -26.07 11.07 5.11
N LEU A 202 -25.75 10.52 3.93
CA LEU A 202 -24.63 9.59 3.76
C LEU A 202 -23.28 10.25 4.08
N LEU A 203 -23.10 11.49 3.64
CA LEU A 203 -21.88 12.26 3.92
C LEU A 203 -21.69 12.49 5.42
N LYS A 204 -22.75 12.86 6.13
CA LYS A 204 -22.71 13.03 7.60
C LYS A 204 -22.32 11.73 8.30
N ARG A 205 -22.87 10.59 7.87
CA ARG A 205 -22.54 9.28 8.42
C ARG A 205 -21.08 8.94 8.17
N ASN A 206 -20.61 9.07 6.94
CA ASN A 206 -19.22 8.77 6.59
C ASN A 206 -18.21 9.67 7.34
N LEU A 207 -18.53 10.94 7.53
CA LEU A 207 -17.70 11.83 8.34
C LEU A 207 -17.64 11.38 9.81
N GLN A 208 -18.76 10.92 10.38
CA GLN A 208 -18.78 10.38 11.73
C GLN A 208 -18.01 9.08 11.83
N ASP A 209 -18.22 8.13 10.91
CA ASP A 209 -17.54 6.83 10.92
C ASP A 209 -16.01 6.98 10.77
N ILE A 210 -15.56 7.91 9.92
CA ILE A 210 -14.12 8.21 9.76
C ILE A 210 -13.52 8.80 11.05
N LEU A 211 -14.27 9.65 11.77
CA LEU A 211 -13.82 10.22 13.05
C LEU A 211 -13.83 9.16 14.17
N TYR A 212 -14.81 8.25 14.20
CA TYR A 212 -14.89 7.18 15.21
C TYR A 212 -13.84 6.09 15.04
N ASP A 213 -13.39 5.80 13.80
CA ASP A 213 -12.35 4.79 13.53
C ASP A 213 -10.95 5.27 13.96
N GLU A 214 -10.81 6.54 14.34
CA GLU A 214 -9.57 7.18 14.78
C GLU A 214 -9.36 7.13 16.30
N ASP A 215 -10.44 6.96 17.06
CA ASP A 215 -10.41 6.92 18.53
C ASP A 215 -10.24 5.49 19.11
N ASN A 216 -10.14 4.45 18.27
CA ASN A 216 -9.92 3.04 18.63
C ASN A 216 -8.67 2.46 17.97
#